data_0e0a6e0ad857e352133d961c55381245
#
_entry.id   0e0a6e0ad857e352133d961c55381245
#
_cell.length_a   1.000
_cell.length_b   1.000
_cell.length_c   1.000
_cell.angle_alpha   90.00
_cell.angle_beta   90.00
_cell.angle_gamma   90.00
#
_symmetry.space_group_name_H-M   'P 1'
#
loop_
_entity.id
_entity.type
_entity.pdbx_description
1 polymer ?
#
loop_
_entity_poly.entity_id
_entity_poly.type
_entity_poly.pdbx_seq_one_letter_code
_entity_poly.pdbx_strand_id
1 'polypeptide(L)'
;VYSAPKASILGCMSMDKDGDIYFVEGKYKKGETDENGFSTGYSLYKYALKNSDKSEITKANTYYISDGKLYFTRLCPKTDTVRLFIAPLSDPQNVKDTGIDVGSQISENTPYMYYPADGDVYYSNGKNKLYRYNEDNEKSDTVCTFKDKSFVRYFQYFNNTMIVLVREPNDNGKMYQYVLYYLDNDNKPQKIIDDAKLNEKYFYGYEYIDYMTIFNNCEDYFLL
;
A
#
# COMPACT_ATOMS: atom_id res chain seq x y z
N VAL A 1 -22.05 -7.92 -16.89
CA VAL A 1 -20.72 -8.38 -16.45
C VAL A 1 -19.66 -7.62 -17.24
N TYR A 2 -18.78 -6.90 -16.55
CA TYR A 2 -17.67 -6.19 -17.18
C TYR A 2 -16.57 -7.16 -17.58
N SER A 3 -16.05 -7.02 -18.79
CA SER A 3 -14.87 -7.73 -19.28
C SER A 3 -13.80 -6.71 -19.65
N ALA A 4 -12.63 -6.84 -19.05
CA ALA A 4 -11.50 -5.96 -19.36
C ALA A 4 -11.02 -6.16 -20.81
N PRO A 5 -10.54 -5.11 -21.49
CA PRO A 5 -9.92 -5.22 -22.81
C PRO A 5 -8.74 -6.20 -22.81
N LYS A 6 -8.47 -6.84 -23.95
CA LYS A 6 -7.32 -7.75 -24.09
C LYS A 6 -6.02 -7.06 -23.66
N ALA A 7 -5.23 -7.78 -22.86
CA ALA A 7 -3.95 -7.36 -22.33
C ALA A 7 -4.00 -6.15 -21.34
N SER A 8 -5.17 -5.86 -20.75
CA SER A 8 -5.24 -4.98 -19.57
C SER A 8 -4.99 -5.78 -18.30
N ILE A 9 -4.38 -5.13 -17.32
CA ILE A 9 -4.24 -5.66 -15.96
C ILE A 9 -5.34 -5.03 -15.12
N LEU A 10 -6.09 -5.86 -14.40
CA LEU A 10 -6.98 -5.42 -13.33
C LEU A 10 -6.25 -5.58 -11.99
N GLY A 11 -6.27 -4.55 -11.19
CA GLY A 11 -5.67 -4.57 -9.86
C GLY A 11 -6.46 -3.75 -8.85
N CYS A 12 -6.14 -3.92 -7.58
CA CYS A 12 -6.71 -3.15 -6.47
C CYS A 12 -8.23 -2.99 -6.61
N MET A 13 -9.00 -4.00 -6.20
CA MET A 13 -10.47 -3.97 -6.32
C MET A 13 -11.09 -3.77 -4.94
N SER A 14 -12.06 -2.87 -4.84
CA SER A 14 -12.90 -2.70 -3.64
C SER A 14 -14.35 -2.42 -4.03
N MET A 15 -15.26 -2.56 -3.08
CA MET A 15 -16.69 -2.25 -3.25
C MET A 15 -17.10 -1.32 -2.12
N ASP A 16 -17.87 -0.27 -2.43
CA ASP A 16 -18.42 0.60 -1.42
C ASP A 16 -19.75 0.05 -0.84
N LYS A 17 -20.28 0.76 0.17
CA LYS A 17 -21.55 0.39 0.82
C LYS A 17 -22.77 0.45 -0.12
N ASP A 18 -22.69 1.18 -1.22
CA ASP A 18 -23.77 1.32 -2.21
C ASP A 18 -23.69 0.24 -3.29
N GLY A 19 -22.65 -0.62 -3.23
CA GLY A 19 -22.41 -1.73 -4.14
C GLY A 19 -21.66 -1.33 -5.40
N ASP A 20 -21.14 -0.10 -5.47
CA ASP A 20 -20.31 0.32 -6.60
C ASP A 20 -18.90 -0.25 -6.46
N ILE A 21 -18.35 -0.73 -7.58
CA ILE A 21 -17.03 -1.38 -7.61
C ILE A 21 -15.99 -0.38 -8.10
N TYR A 22 -14.92 -0.25 -7.33
CA TYR A 22 -13.73 0.52 -7.70
C TYR A 22 -12.60 -0.44 -8.07
N PHE A 23 -11.85 -0.12 -9.11
CA PHE A 23 -10.72 -0.93 -9.54
C PHE A 23 -9.74 -0.14 -10.40
N VAL A 24 -8.47 -0.53 -10.35
CA VAL A 24 -7.45 -0.02 -11.25
C VAL A 24 -7.40 -0.90 -12.49
N GLU A 25 -7.42 -0.28 -13.67
CA GLU A 25 -7.24 -0.96 -14.94
C GLU A 25 -6.23 -0.20 -15.79
N GLY A 26 -5.41 -0.92 -16.51
CA GLY A 26 -4.51 -0.30 -17.47
C GLY A 26 -3.44 -1.21 -17.99
N LYS A 27 -2.52 -0.59 -18.74
CA LYS A 27 -1.33 -1.21 -19.28
C LYS A 27 -0.15 -0.32 -18.97
N TYR A 28 0.91 -0.92 -18.47
CA TYR A 28 2.16 -0.21 -18.43
C TYR A 28 2.63 0.07 -19.87
N LYS A 29 2.77 1.34 -20.19
CA LYS A 29 3.35 1.79 -21.45
C LYS A 29 4.57 2.64 -21.12
N LYS A 30 5.73 2.15 -21.49
CA LYS A 30 6.99 2.83 -21.25
C LYS A 30 6.99 4.20 -21.94
N GLY A 31 7.17 5.26 -21.15
CA GLY A 31 7.34 6.62 -21.65
C GLY A 31 6.04 7.42 -21.83
N GLU A 32 4.85 6.86 -21.62
CA GLU A 32 3.61 7.65 -21.58
C GLU A 32 3.45 8.33 -20.22
N THR A 33 3.62 9.66 -20.20
CA THR A 33 3.47 10.48 -18.99
C THR A 33 2.60 11.70 -19.24
N ASP A 34 1.98 12.23 -18.17
CA ASP A 34 1.33 13.53 -18.20
C ASP A 34 2.36 14.69 -18.19
N GLU A 35 1.88 15.91 -18.18
CA GLU A 35 2.71 17.14 -18.15
C GLU A 35 3.61 17.23 -16.91
N ASN A 36 3.23 16.60 -15.82
CA ASN A 36 3.99 16.54 -14.57
C ASN A 36 4.96 15.35 -14.50
N GLY A 37 5.02 14.52 -15.54
CA GLY A 37 5.92 13.38 -15.67
C GLY A 37 5.43 12.09 -15.00
N PHE A 38 4.13 12.01 -14.61
CA PHE A 38 3.55 10.80 -14.04
C PHE A 38 2.96 9.89 -15.11
N SER A 39 3.09 8.58 -14.91
CA SER A 39 2.57 7.57 -15.84
C SER A 39 1.05 7.68 -16.01
N THR A 40 0.59 7.60 -17.25
CA THR A 40 -0.83 7.60 -17.63
C THR A 40 -1.36 6.20 -17.97
N GLY A 41 -0.53 5.16 -17.82
CA GLY A 41 -0.86 3.80 -18.23
C GLY A 41 -1.95 3.11 -17.41
N TYR A 42 -2.20 3.60 -16.18
CA TYR A 42 -3.20 3.03 -15.26
C TYR A 42 -4.19 4.08 -14.82
N SER A 43 -5.45 3.67 -14.71
CA SER A 43 -6.55 4.52 -14.25
C SER A 43 -7.38 3.79 -13.21
N LEU A 44 -7.85 4.54 -12.23
CA LEU A 44 -8.90 4.13 -11.31
C LEU A 44 -10.26 4.35 -11.97
N TYR A 45 -11.08 3.32 -11.94
CA TYR A 45 -12.45 3.34 -12.44
C TYR A 45 -13.45 3.06 -11.34
N LYS A 46 -14.64 3.61 -11.51
CA LYS A 46 -15.85 3.23 -10.78
C LYS A 46 -16.78 2.49 -11.74
N TYR A 47 -17.34 1.38 -11.30
CA TYR A 47 -18.37 0.64 -11.99
C TYR A 47 -19.64 0.60 -11.15
N ALA A 48 -20.64 1.33 -11.60
CA ALA A 48 -21.94 1.41 -10.91
C ALA A 48 -22.79 0.19 -11.30
N LEU A 49 -23.00 -0.73 -10.36
CA LEU A 49 -23.72 -1.98 -10.63
C LEU A 49 -25.17 -1.75 -11.06
N LYS A 50 -25.84 -0.72 -10.55
CA LYS A 50 -27.27 -0.45 -10.80
C LYS A 50 -27.57 -0.18 -12.29
N ASN A 51 -26.68 0.49 -12.99
CA ASN A 51 -26.87 0.88 -14.38
C ASN A 51 -25.80 0.31 -15.31
N SER A 52 -24.87 -0.48 -14.77
CA SER A 52 -23.73 -1.07 -15.51
C SER A 52 -22.82 -0.01 -16.15
N ASP A 53 -22.67 1.13 -15.50
CA ASP A 53 -21.93 2.27 -16.00
C ASP A 53 -20.49 2.26 -15.48
N LYS A 54 -19.53 2.46 -16.39
CA LYS A 54 -18.10 2.55 -16.05
C LYS A 54 -17.60 3.96 -16.30
N SER A 55 -17.06 4.60 -15.28
CA SER A 55 -16.46 5.93 -15.36
C SER A 55 -15.02 5.93 -14.88
N GLU A 56 -14.13 6.64 -15.59
CA GLU A 56 -12.79 6.90 -15.11
C GLU A 56 -12.84 7.98 -14.03
N ILE A 57 -12.18 7.73 -12.90
CA ILE A 57 -12.08 8.66 -11.78
C ILE A 57 -10.81 9.50 -11.93
N THR A 58 -9.66 8.84 -12.00
CA THR A 58 -8.35 9.48 -12.11
C THR A 58 -7.28 8.50 -12.58
N LYS A 59 -6.11 9.01 -12.95
CA LYS A 59 -4.92 8.17 -13.18
C LYS A 59 -4.36 7.70 -11.85
N ALA A 60 -4.19 6.39 -11.68
CA ALA A 60 -3.70 5.81 -10.43
C ALA A 60 -3.10 4.40 -10.64
N ASN A 61 -2.04 4.08 -9.90
CA ASN A 61 -1.46 2.73 -9.86
C ASN A 61 -2.10 1.88 -8.75
N THR A 62 -2.32 2.47 -7.59
CA THR A 62 -3.02 1.87 -6.45
C THR A 62 -3.93 2.91 -5.79
N TYR A 63 -4.87 2.47 -4.98
CA TYR A 63 -5.74 3.38 -4.25
C TYR A 63 -6.25 2.78 -2.94
N TYR A 64 -6.68 3.68 -2.04
CA TYR A 64 -7.55 3.43 -0.89
C TYR A 64 -8.67 4.45 -0.86
N ILE A 65 -9.84 4.05 -0.40
CA ILE A 65 -10.96 4.94 -0.11
C ILE A 65 -11.23 4.86 1.39
N SER A 66 -11.12 6.00 2.08
CA SER A 66 -11.40 6.12 3.51
C SER A 66 -11.98 7.50 3.80
N ASP A 67 -13.01 7.55 4.65
CA ASP A 67 -13.61 8.79 5.16
C ASP A 67 -13.96 9.84 4.09
N GLY A 68 -14.50 9.36 2.95
CA GLY A 68 -14.88 10.22 1.83
C GLY A 68 -13.72 10.81 1.05
N LYS A 69 -12.52 10.31 1.26
CA LYS A 69 -11.32 10.67 0.54
C LYS A 69 -10.79 9.50 -0.28
N LEU A 70 -10.13 9.85 -1.37
CA LEU A 70 -9.39 8.97 -2.25
C LEU A 70 -7.90 9.21 -2.03
N TYR A 71 -7.20 8.18 -1.59
CA TYR A 71 -5.74 8.13 -1.49
C TYR A 71 -5.23 7.27 -2.63
N PHE A 72 -4.33 7.77 -3.44
CA PHE A 72 -3.87 7.02 -4.60
C PHE A 72 -2.43 7.34 -4.97
N THR A 73 -1.83 6.46 -5.74
CA THR A 73 -0.45 6.62 -6.17
C THR A 73 -0.33 6.79 -7.67
N ARG A 74 0.69 7.56 -8.08
CA ARG A 74 1.15 7.65 -9.47
C ARG A 74 2.64 7.37 -9.56
N LEU A 75 3.03 6.62 -10.58
CA LEU A 75 4.44 6.36 -10.88
C LEU A 75 5.02 7.55 -11.63
N CYS A 76 6.20 8.01 -11.23
CA CYS A 76 7.07 8.89 -12.00
C CYS A 76 8.20 8.07 -12.67
N PRO A 77 8.09 7.68 -13.94
CA PRO A 77 9.06 6.79 -14.59
C PRO A 77 10.47 7.39 -14.69
N LYS A 78 10.57 8.72 -14.71
CA LYS A 78 11.86 9.42 -14.82
C LYS A 78 12.71 9.25 -13.57
N THR A 79 12.10 9.27 -12.40
CA THR A 79 12.79 9.14 -11.11
C THR A 79 12.61 7.77 -10.50
N ASP A 80 11.80 6.91 -11.11
CA ASP A 80 11.39 5.62 -10.59
C ASP A 80 10.78 5.72 -9.18
N THR A 81 10.04 6.78 -8.91
CA THR A 81 9.36 6.99 -7.64
C THR A 81 7.87 6.86 -7.79
N VAL A 82 7.21 6.39 -6.74
CA VAL A 82 5.76 6.31 -6.64
C VAL A 82 5.29 7.32 -5.63
N ARG A 83 4.58 8.34 -6.13
CA ARG A 83 4.11 9.48 -5.35
C ARG A 83 2.69 9.27 -4.87
N LEU A 84 2.43 9.66 -3.63
CA LEU A 84 1.10 9.63 -3.02
C LEU A 84 0.34 10.93 -3.30
N PHE A 85 -0.93 10.78 -3.65
CA PHE A 85 -1.90 11.85 -3.88
C PHE A 85 -3.16 11.63 -3.04
N ILE A 86 -3.85 12.72 -2.72
CA ILE A 86 -5.12 12.71 -1.97
C ILE A 86 -6.12 13.58 -2.72
N ALA A 87 -7.38 13.14 -2.79
CA ALA A 87 -8.47 13.93 -3.34
C ALA A 87 -9.78 13.64 -2.57
N PRO A 88 -10.73 14.58 -2.49
CA PRO A 88 -12.08 14.27 -2.06
C PRO A 88 -12.71 13.24 -3.02
N LEU A 89 -13.40 12.22 -2.51
CA LEU A 89 -14.08 11.25 -3.36
C LEU A 89 -15.23 11.90 -4.16
N SER A 90 -15.83 12.97 -3.61
CA SER A 90 -16.87 13.75 -4.28
C SER A 90 -16.36 14.65 -5.39
N ASP A 91 -15.07 14.98 -5.38
CA ASP A 91 -14.39 15.80 -6.40
C ASP A 91 -12.98 15.28 -6.65
N PRO A 92 -12.85 14.13 -7.33
CA PRO A 92 -11.57 13.45 -7.52
C PRO A 92 -10.62 14.17 -8.48
N GLN A 93 -11.04 15.26 -9.10
CA GLN A 93 -10.17 16.12 -9.90
C GLN A 93 -9.43 17.17 -9.04
N ASN A 94 -9.92 17.45 -7.84
CA ASN A 94 -9.26 18.33 -6.89
C ASN A 94 -8.13 17.58 -6.15
N VAL A 95 -7.06 17.33 -6.87
CA VAL A 95 -5.95 16.46 -6.44
C VAL A 95 -4.91 17.28 -5.68
N LYS A 96 -4.58 16.82 -4.47
CA LYS A 96 -3.44 17.29 -3.67
C LYS A 96 -2.25 16.35 -3.86
N ASP A 97 -1.12 16.89 -4.34
CA ASP A 97 0.18 16.19 -4.30
C ASP A 97 0.76 16.31 -2.89
N THR A 98 0.97 15.20 -2.21
CA THR A 98 1.53 15.21 -0.84
C THR A 98 3.04 15.40 -0.81
N GLY A 99 3.72 15.29 -1.95
CA GLY A 99 5.18 15.28 -2.01
C GLY A 99 5.84 13.99 -1.48
N ILE A 100 5.05 12.99 -1.07
CA ILE A 100 5.54 11.77 -0.43
C ILE A 100 5.78 10.68 -1.45
N ASP A 101 7.00 10.15 -1.47
CA ASP A 101 7.35 8.97 -2.26
C ASP A 101 7.18 7.70 -1.40
N VAL A 102 6.30 6.79 -1.83
CA VAL A 102 5.90 5.57 -1.10
C VAL A 102 6.47 4.29 -1.70
N GLY A 103 7.41 4.39 -2.63
CA GLY A 103 8.04 3.22 -3.23
C GLY A 103 8.70 3.50 -4.57
N SER A 104 9.13 2.42 -5.21
CA SER A 104 9.75 2.40 -6.53
C SER A 104 9.21 1.22 -7.33
N GLN A 105 9.02 1.37 -8.64
CA GLN A 105 8.54 0.30 -9.50
C GLN A 105 9.62 -0.74 -9.82
N ILE A 106 10.88 -0.33 -9.93
CA ILE A 106 11.99 -1.22 -10.34
C ILE A 106 12.38 -2.15 -9.21
N SER A 107 12.18 -1.75 -7.98
CA SER A 107 12.47 -2.60 -6.84
C SER A 107 11.30 -3.55 -6.59
N GLU A 108 11.38 -4.77 -7.10
CA GLU A 108 10.49 -5.88 -6.71
C GLU A 108 10.46 -6.07 -5.18
N ASN A 109 11.42 -5.47 -4.49
CA ASN A 109 11.58 -5.52 -3.05
C ASN A 109 10.93 -4.36 -2.29
N THR A 110 10.30 -3.41 -2.97
CA THR A 110 9.71 -2.23 -2.33
C THR A 110 8.27 -2.04 -2.79
N PRO A 111 7.30 -2.76 -2.22
CA PRO A 111 5.89 -2.56 -2.54
C PRO A 111 5.46 -1.14 -2.19
N TYR A 112 4.43 -0.65 -2.89
CA TYR A 112 3.80 0.63 -2.58
C TYR A 112 3.15 0.55 -1.20
N MET A 113 3.71 1.27 -0.24
CA MET A 113 3.31 1.11 1.15
C MET A 113 2.78 2.42 1.71
N TYR A 114 1.47 2.53 1.75
CA TYR A 114 0.76 3.55 2.48
C TYR A 114 -0.59 2.99 2.96
N TYR A 115 -1.08 3.51 4.05
CA TYR A 115 -2.35 3.11 4.64
C TYR A 115 -3.00 4.31 5.35
N PRO A 116 -4.19 4.76 4.90
CA PRO A 116 -4.95 5.80 5.59
C PRO A 116 -5.63 5.22 6.83
N ALA A 117 -5.45 5.88 7.97
CA ALA A 117 -6.12 5.56 9.22
C ALA A 117 -6.20 6.78 10.12
N ASP A 118 -7.33 6.95 10.81
CA ASP A 118 -7.57 7.99 11.82
C ASP A 118 -7.29 9.43 11.33
N GLY A 119 -7.58 9.72 10.06
CA GLY A 119 -7.35 11.03 9.46
C GLY A 119 -5.91 11.32 9.04
N ASP A 120 -5.00 10.39 9.26
CA ASP A 120 -3.60 10.45 8.86
C ASP A 120 -3.28 9.41 7.77
N VAL A 121 -2.10 9.50 7.17
CA VAL A 121 -1.59 8.46 6.26
C VAL A 121 -0.29 7.90 6.79
N TYR A 122 -0.30 6.62 7.11
CA TYR A 122 0.92 5.89 7.41
C TYR A 122 1.60 5.45 6.12
N TYR A 123 2.93 5.56 6.06
CA TYR A 123 3.67 5.16 4.88
C TYR A 123 5.10 4.74 5.19
N SER A 124 5.68 3.99 4.27
CA SER A 124 7.11 3.65 4.27
C SER A 124 7.67 3.83 2.86
N ASN A 125 8.92 4.25 2.77
CA ASN A 125 9.68 4.28 1.53
C ASN A 125 10.47 2.99 1.29
N GLY A 126 10.07 1.89 1.95
CA GLY A 126 10.72 0.58 1.85
C GLY A 126 12.02 0.45 2.62
N LYS A 127 12.40 1.45 3.42
CA LYS A 127 13.56 1.40 4.34
C LYS A 127 13.09 0.99 5.74
N ASN A 128 13.94 1.16 6.73
CA ASN A 128 13.71 0.73 8.11
C ASN A 128 12.84 1.67 8.95
N LYS A 129 12.04 2.53 8.33
CA LYS A 129 11.17 3.46 9.05
C LYS A 129 9.74 3.40 8.58
N LEU A 130 8.84 3.55 9.55
CA LEU A 130 7.44 3.85 9.34
C LEU A 130 7.21 5.32 9.67
N TYR A 131 6.48 6.01 8.80
CA TYR A 131 6.14 7.42 8.93
C TYR A 131 4.64 7.60 9.03
N ARG A 132 4.21 8.73 9.56
CA ARG A 132 2.84 9.21 9.56
C ARG A 132 2.81 10.61 8.95
N TYR A 133 2.02 10.79 7.93
CA TYR A 133 1.71 12.08 7.35
C TYR A 133 0.40 12.59 7.92
N ASN A 134 0.46 13.74 8.58
CA ASN A 134 -0.73 14.42 9.06
C ASN A 134 -1.22 15.40 8.00
N GLU A 135 -2.49 15.21 7.57
CA GLU A 135 -3.05 15.98 6.47
C GLU A 135 -3.32 17.44 6.81
N ASP A 136 -3.59 17.76 8.09
CA ASP A 136 -3.96 19.11 8.52
C ASP A 136 -2.76 20.06 8.51
N ASN A 137 -1.59 19.59 8.91
CA ASN A 137 -0.38 20.40 8.97
C ASN A 137 0.63 20.09 7.86
N GLU A 138 0.32 19.11 6.99
CA GLU A 138 1.14 18.67 5.86
C GLU A 138 2.57 18.22 6.24
N LYS A 139 2.71 17.63 7.42
CA LYS A 139 4.00 17.18 7.94
C LYS A 139 4.04 15.68 8.12
N SER A 140 5.25 15.16 7.96
CA SER A 140 5.55 13.76 8.21
C SER A 140 6.42 13.60 9.44
N ASP A 141 5.96 12.74 10.34
CA ASP A 141 6.69 12.35 11.54
C ASP A 141 7.13 10.88 11.44
N THR A 142 8.27 10.54 12.05
CA THR A 142 8.67 9.15 12.20
C THR A 142 7.87 8.51 13.32
N VAL A 143 7.09 7.47 13.00
CA VAL A 143 6.34 6.68 13.97
C VAL A 143 7.27 5.73 14.71
N CYS A 144 8.03 4.92 13.96
CA CYS A 144 9.03 4.03 14.53
C CYS A 144 10.21 3.80 13.58
N THR A 145 11.31 3.30 14.14
CA THR A 145 12.50 2.89 13.42
C THR A 145 12.86 1.47 13.81
N PHE A 146 12.99 0.61 12.81
CA PHE A 146 13.44 -0.77 12.98
C PHE A 146 14.98 -0.86 12.92
N LYS A 147 15.50 -2.07 13.12
CA LYS A 147 16.93 -2.38 13.07
C LYS A 147 17.58 -1.83 11.78
N ASP A 148 18.83 -1.41 11.87
CA ASP A 148 19.58 -0.95 10.70
C ASP A 148 19.62 -2.01 9.60
N LYS A 149 19.59 -1.55 8.34
CA LYS A 149 19.51 -2.40 7.15
C LYS A 149 18.23 -3.23 7.04
N SER A 150 17.21 -2.93 7.83
CA SER A 150 15.88 -3.52 7.68
C SER A 150 15.09 -2.82 6.60
N PHE A 151 14.05 -3.52 6.12
CA PHE A 151 13.12 -3.03 5.10
C PHE A 151 11.70 -3.31 5.57
N VAL A 152 10.90 -2.27 5.76
CA VAL A 152 9.45 -2.43 5.97
C VAL A 152 8.86 -3.01 4.69
N ARG A 153 8.10 -4.11 4.81
CA ARG A 153 7.56 -4.85 3.66
C ARG A 153 6.05 -4.76 3.54
N TYR A 154 5.39 -4.64 4.69
CA TYR A 154 3.95 -4.51 4.77
C TYR A 154 3.58 -3.92 6.13
N PHE A 155 2.47 -3.18 6.21
CA PHE A 155 1.87 -2.77 7.46
C PHE A 155 0.39 -2.50 7.28
N GLN A 156 -0.35 -2.63 8.37
CA GLN A 156 -1.77 -2.41 8.43
C GLN A 156 -2.25 -2.15 9.86
N TYR A 157 -3.30 -1.37 10.01
CA TYR A 157 -4.02 -1.26 11.26
C TYR A 157 -4.96 -2.43 11.46
N PHE A 158 -4.90 -3.02 12.65
CA PHE A 158 -5.81 -4.06 13.09
C PHE A 158 -6.17 -3.80 14.55
N ASN A 159 -7.47 -3.65 14.86
CA ASN A 159 -7.96 -3.34 16.21
C ASN A 159 -7.16 -2.23 16.91
N ASN A 160 -7.03 -1.09 16.25
CA ASN A 160 -6.27 0.08 16.73
C ASN A 160 -4.77 -0.20 17.00
N THR A 161 -4.25 -1.29 16.47
CA THR A 161 -2.84 -1.66 16.61
C THR A 161 -2.20 -1.72 15.21
N MET A 162 -1.07 -1.06 15.03
CA MET A 162 -0.30 -1.17 13.79
C MET A 162 0.50 -2.47 13.81
N ILE A 163 0.26 -3.32 12.82
CA ILE A 163 1.03 -4.53 12.55
C ILE A 163 2.00 -4.26 11.41
N VAL A 164 3.25 -4.65 11.56
CA VAL A 164 4.31 -4.36 10.58
C VAL A 164 5.13 -5.61 10.29
N LEU A 165 5.21 -5.97 9.01
CA LEU A 165 6.12 -6.99 8.53
C LEU A 165 7.42 -6.33 8.08
N VAL A 166 8.53 -6.78 8.64
CA VAL A 166 9.86 -6.25 8.37
C VAL A 166 10.79 -7.35 7.89
N ARG A 167 11.52 -7.12 6.81
CA ARG A 167 12.66 -7.94 6.41
C ARG A 167 13.91 -7.34 7.03
N GLU A 168 14.56 -8.05 7.92
CA GLU A 168 15.71 -7.56 8.68
C GLU A 168 16.89 -8.53 8.67
N PRO A 169 18.13 -8.04 8.89
CA PRO A 169 19.27 -8.92 9.06
C PRO A 169 19.07 -9.81 10.29
N ASN A 170 19.34 -11.11 10.17
CA ASN A 170 19.38 -12.02 11.31
C ASN A 170 20.54 -11.62 12.27
N ASP A 171 20.59 -12.25 13.44
CA ASP A 171 21.53 -11.87 14.50
C ASP A 171 23.00 -11.96 14.11
N ASN A 172 23.36 -12.84 13.17
CA ASN A 172 24.72 -12.94 12.65
C ASN A 172 24.99 -12.00 11.46
N GLY A 173 23.99 -11.26 10.99
CA GLY A 173 24.07 -10.28 9.90
C GLY A 173 24.36 -10.86 8.50
N LYS A 174 24.35 -12.18 8.36
CA LYS A 174 24.70 -12.86 7.09
C LYS A 174 23.51 -13.12 6.18
N MET A 175 22.33 -13.20 6.74
CA MET A 175 21.09 -13.48 6.02
C MET A 175 20.00 -12.51 6.47
N TYR A 176 18.94 -12.41 5.69
CA TYR A 176 17.74 -11.68 6.06
C TYR A 176 16.67 -12.67 6.52
N GLN A 177 15.84 -12.21 7.45
CA GLN A 177 14.66 -12.91 7.97
C GLN A 177 13.46 -11.97 7.93
N TYR A 178 12.25 -12.52 7.86
CA TYR A 178 11.03 -11.77 8.06
C TYR A 178 10.65 -11.80 9.53
N VAL A 179 10.26 -10.66 10.06
CA VAL A 179 9.81 -10.52 11.44
C VAL A 179 8.50 -9.72 11.44
N LEU A 180 7.52 -10.26 12.13
CA LEU A 180 6.25 -9.57 12.36
C LEU A 180 6.30 -8.85 13.70
N TYR A 181 5.99 -7.57 13.67
CA TYR A 181 5.91 -6.69 14.82
C TYR A 181 4.51 -6.15 15.00
N TYR A 182 4.16 -5.81 16.24
CA TYR A 182 3.12 -4.82 16.52
C TYR A 182 3.76 -3.59 17.15
N LEU A 183 3.12 -2.43 16.99
CA LEU A 183 3.53 -1.21 17.69
C LEU A 183 2.70 -1.09 18.96
N ASP A 184 3.38 -0.93 20.10
CA ASP A 184 2.73 -0.66 21.37
C ASP A 184 2.22 0.81 21.46
N ASN A 185 1.61 1.19 22.58
CA ASN A 185 1.05 2.52 22.77
C ASN A 185 2.08 3.66 22.68
N ASP A 186 3.37 3.36 22.84
CA ASP A 186 4.47 4.30 22.66
C ASP A 186 5.06 4.25 21.24
N ASN A 187 4.42 3.55 20.31
CA ASN A 187 4.89 3.24 18.96
C ASN A 187 6.22 2.46 18.93
N LYS A 188 6.56 1.72 19.97
CA LYS A 188 7.74 0.86 20.00
C LYS A 188 7.42 -0.50 19.36
N PRO A 189 8.25 -0.98 18.42
CA PRO A 189 8.03 -2.28 17.79
C PRO A 189 8.26 -3.42 18.79
N GLN A 190 7.23 -4.22 18.98
CA GLN A 190 7.22 -5.42 19.80
C GLN A 190 7.15 -6.64 18.88
N LYS A 191 8.13 -7.53 18.95
CA LYS A 191 8.23 -8.71 18.10
C LYS A 191 7.14 -9.72 18.45
N ILE A 192 6.36 -10.15 17.46
CA ILE A 192 5.37 -11.22 17.56
C ILE A 192 6.03 -12.57 17.22
N ILE A 193 6.62 -12.65 16.02
CA ILE A 193 7.17 -13.90 15.48
C ILE A 193 8.23 -13.60 14.41
N ASP A 194 9.15 -14.53 14.17
CA ASP A 194 10.14 -14.48 13.10
C ASP A 194 10.08 -15.73 12.20
N ASP A 195 10.80 -15.70 11.06
CA ASP A 195 10.83 -16.77 10.07
C ASP A 195 11.15 -18.14 10.66
N ALA A 196 12.07 -18.21 11.62
CA ALA A 196 12.45 -19.47 12.22
C ALA A 196 11.25 -20.17 12.86
N LYS A 197 10.43 -19.39 13.57
CA LYS A 197 9.21 -19.90 14.21
C LYS A 197 8.05 -20.06 13.23
N LEU A 198 7.95 -19.21 12.21
CA LEU A 198 6.95 -19.33 11.17
C LEU A 198 7.18 -20.58 10.32
N ASN A 199 8.42 -20.86 9.92
CA ASN A 199 8.77 -22.05 9.14
C ASN A 199 8.55 -23.35 9.93
N GLU A 200 8.84 -23.38 11.23
CA GLU A 200 8.60 -24.55 12.06
C GLU A 200 7.12 -24.91 12.20
N LYS A 201 6.25 -23.90 12.22
CA LYS A 201 4.85 -24.08 12.61
C LYS A 201 3.87 -24.14 11.43
N TYR A 202 4.14 -23.40 10.35
CA TYR A 202 3.13 -23.15 9.31
C TYR A 202 3.58 -23.45 7.86
N PHE A 203 4.88 -23.59 7.59
CA PHE A 203 5.39 -23.70 6.22
C PHE A 203 6.43 -24.82 6.09
N TYR A 204 5.96 -26.05 5.99
CA TYR A 204 6.82 -27.17 5.62
C TYR A 204 7.32 -26.98 4.16
N GLY A 205 8.52 -26.46 4.01
CA GLY A 205 9.28 -26.57 2.75
C GLY A 205 9.16 -25.45 1.73
N TYR A 206 8.60 -24.29 2.05
CA TYR A 206 8.62 -23.11 1.15
C TYR A 206 9.59 -22.05 1.66
N GLU A 207 10.57 -21.69 0.82
CA GLU A 207 11.63 -20.72 1.16
C GLU A 207 11.16 -19.25 1.20
N TYR A 208 9.89 -18.93 0.87
CA TYR A 208 9.43 -17.57 0.71
C TYR A 208 8.04 -17.33 1.28
N ILE A 209 7.97 -16.50 2.33
CA ILE A 209 6.74 -15.80 2.68
C ILE A 209 6.73 -14.52 1.84
N ASP A 210 6.45 -14.64 0.55
CA ASP A 210 6.41 -13.47 -0.34
C ASP A 210 5.13 -12.67 -0.23
N TYR A 211 4.06 -13.26 0.29
CA TYR A 211 2.77 -12.58 0.39
C TYR A 211 1.99 -13.04 1.63
N MET A 212 2.25 -12.41 2.78
CA MET A 212 1.23 -12.43 3.83
C MET A 212 0.11 -11.49 3.43
N THR A 213 -0.96 -12.03 2.87
CA THR A 213 -2.20 -11.30 2.72
C THR A 213 -2.89 -11.30 4.08
N ILE A 214 -2.77 -10.22 4.83
CA ILE A 214 -3.60 -9.96 5.99
C ILE A 214 -4.95 -9.52 5.43
N PHE A 215 -5.96 -10.40 5.50
CA PHE A 215 -7.27 -10.12 4.93
C PHE A 215 -7.97 -9.00 5.72
N ASN A 216 -8.35 -7.97 4.99
CA ASN A 216 -9.10 -6.81 5.47
C ASN A 216 -10.55 -7.18 5.73
N ASN A 217 -11.02 -8.00 6.48
CA ASN A 217 -12.44 -8.18 6.81
C ASN A 217 -12.73 -9.33 7.80
N CYS A 218 -11.72 -9.78 8.53
CA CYS A 218 -12.00 -10.63 9.67
C CYS A 218 -11.81 -9.79 10.92
N GLU A 219 -12.86 -9.25 11.46
CA GLU A 219 -12.82 -8.48 12.72
C GLU A 219 -12.22 -9.26 13.89
N ASP A 220 -12.09 -10.59 13.78
CA ASP A 220 -11.67 -11.47 14.86
C ASP A 220 -10.52 -12.44 14.59
N TYR A 221 -9.94 -12.53 13.38
CA TYR A 221 -8.93 -13.56 13.08
C TYR A 221 -7.79 -13.08 12.19
N PHE A 222 -6.56 -13.30 12.65
CA PHE A 222 -5.39 -13.44 11.78
C PHE A 222 -5.41 -14.85 11.17
N LEU A 223 -5.61 -14.95 9.86
CA LEU A 223 -5.22 -16.14 9.11
C LEU A 223 -3.76 -15.93 8.68
N LEU A 224 -2.85 -16.57 9.37
CA LEU A 224 -1.48 -16.79 8.94
C LEU A 224 -1.45 -17.95 7.96
#